data_ae41d60616fb7e6af8fb7609d3f11bef
#
_entry.id   ae41d60616fb7e6af8fb7609d3f11bef
#
_cell.length_a   1.000
_cell.length_b   1.000
_cell.length_c   1.000
_cell.angle_alpha   90.00
_cell.angle_beta   90.00
_cell.angle_gamma   90.00
#
_symmetry.space_group_name_H-M   'P 1'
#
loop_
_entity.id
_entity.type
_entity.pdbx_description
1 polymer ?
#
loop_
_entity_poly.entity_id
_entity_poly.type
_entity_poly.pdbx_seq_one_letter_code
_entity_poly.pdbx_strand_id
1 'polypeptide(L)'
;MTDMNMIPQNIEAEQSVLGGMMLDSGSDRCQTAMSMLKPESFYIRPHQVIFAEMRELVANQKPIDLITLIESLESKGLGEQAGGFAYMAEISKNTPSAANIVHYAMLVREKAMERYGIDKLNSATELLYSRNGMTTSQKFDAIQTLFTDIADYAKTGNRRGLREFSEVMGDWVDEVEARWSDSDATRGLSTGIGSLDDLLQPKGLVKGALMVIGARPKMGKTTLYSQLAVNCAEVEQLPALMFSLEMPDKQIVERMIGQVSRVNTDVFYGDRYDDAQVAMAFAAGGRLAQTGNLYVDDTPGITLAHIVAESRRIKRERGSVGMVLVDYLTLMTADKADRNDLAYGIITKGLKNLAKELNCIAVLLTQLNRDLEKRTNKRPMPSDSRDTGQIEQDCDYWIGIYREGAYDENADQAATELLLRLNRHGPTGVVYCDQRNGAIYDCDQAAAEQKRRANDARPNKKREF
;
A
#
# COMPACT_ATOMS: atom_id res chain seq x y z
N MET A 1 -21.45 -31.31 -27.88
CA MET A 1 -21.17 -29.89 -28.07
C MET A 1 -21.50 -29.24 -26.73
N THR A 2 -20.50 -29.01 -25.94
CA THR A 2 -20.57 -28.61 -24.54
C THR A 2 -21.01 -27.16 -24.40
N ASP A 3 -21.81 -26.89 -23.38
CA ASP A 3 -22.34 -25.60 -22.89
C ASP A 3 -21.30 -24.49 -22.65
N MET A 4 -20.44 -24.21 -23.63
CA MET A 4 -19.25 -23.39 -23.42
C MET A 4 -19.47 -21.87 -23.44
N ASN A 5 -20.72 -21.37 -23.61
CA ASN A 5 -20.99 -19.94 -23.71
C ASN A 5 -22.27 -19.45 -23.01
N MET A 6 -22.76 -20.15 -22.00
CA MET A 6 -23.85 -19.58 -21.20
C MET A 6 -23.28 -18.55 -20.21
N ILE A 7 -23.86 -17.33 -20.22
CA ILE A 7 -23.52 -16.27 -19.29
C ILE A 7 -23.82 -16.77 -17.86
N PRO A 8 -22.86 -16.66 -16.92
CA PRO A 8 -23.06 -17.13 -15.56
C PRO A 8 -24.25 -16.47 -14.86
N GLN A 9 -25.20 -17.28 -14.43
CA GLN A 9 -26.44 -16.83 -13.79
C GLN A 9 -27.01 -17.90 -12.84
N ASN A 10 -27.81 -17.46 -11.88
CA ASN A 10 -28.62 -18.35 -11.03
C ASN A 10 -29.92 -17.63 -10.67
N ILE A 11 -30.92 -17.79 -11.55
CA ILE A 11 -32.20 -17.10 -11.45
C ILE A 11 -32.96 -17.48 -10.19
N GLU A 12 -32.89 -18.76 -9.78
CA GLU A 12 -33.57 -19.26 -8.58
C GLU A 12 -32.97 -18.60 -7.31
N ALA A 13 -31.65 -18.45 -7.24
CA ALA A 13 -30.99 -17.73 -6.14
C ALA A 13 -31.38 -16.24 -6.14
N GLU A 14 -31.46 -15.60 -7.30
CA GLU A 14 -31.91 -14.20 -7.43
C GLU A 14 -33.34 -14.01 -6.89
N GLN A 15 -34.27 -14.88 -7.32
CA GLN A 15 -35.64 -14.86 -6.84
C GLN A 15 -35.73 -15.13 -5.32
N SER A 16 -34.94 -16.09 -4.83
CA SER A 16 -34.89 -16.41 -3.40
C SER A 16 -34.37 -15.27 -2.54
N VAL A 17 -33.43 -14.47 -3.06
CA VAL A 17 -32.95 -13.24 -2.39
C VAL A 17 -34.06 -12.21 -2.32
N LEU A 18 -34.70 -11.89 -3.46
CA LEU A 18 -35.74 -10.87 -3.52
C LEU A 18 -36.96 -11.25 -2.70
N GLY A 19 -37.41 -12.49 -2.83
CA GLY A 19 -38.53 -13.00 -2.02
C GLY A 19 -38.22 -13.06 -0.52
N GLY A 20 -37.01 -13.47 -0.15
CA GLY A 20 -36.56 -13.43 1.23
C GLY A 20 -36.54 -12.04 1.85
N MET A 21 -36.17 -11.01 1.07
CA MET A 21 -36.24 -9.61 1.50
C MET A 21 -37.68 -9.12 1.69
N MET A 22 -38.63 -9.57 0.86
CA MET A 22 -40.04 -9.26 1.03
C MET A 22 -40.67 -9.92 2.26
N LEU A 23 -40.16 -11.08 2.68
CA LEU A 23 -40.67 -11.85 3.81
C LEU A 23 -40.13 -11.37 5.17
N ASP A 24 -38.88 -10.92 5.22
CA ASP A 24 -38.18 -10.61 6.48
C ASP A 24 -37.18 -9.46 6.32
N SER A 25 -37.71 -8.29 5.92
CA SER A 25 -36.88 -7.11 5.63
C SER A 25 -36.15 -6.52 6.85
N GLY A 26 -36.65 -6.80 8.05
CA GLY A 26 -36.11 -6.26 9.30
C GLY A 26 -34.97 -7.06 9.92
N SER A 27 -34.67 -8.27 9.41
CA SER A 27 -33.64 -9.12 10.01
C SER A 27 -32.21 -8.70 9.64
N ASP A 28 -31.26 -8.96 10.54
CA ASP A 28 -29.84 -8.75 10.30
C ASP A 28 -29.34 -9.53 9.07
N ARG A 29 -29.92 -10.69 8.80
CA ARG A 29 -29.61 -11.53 7.63
C ARG A 29 -29.99 -10.83 6.33
N CYS A 30 -31.16 -10.19 6.30
CA CYS A 30 -31.61 -9.41 5.15
C CYS A 30 -30.73 -8.18 4.93
N GLN A 31 -30.37 -7.47 5.97
CA GLN A 31 -29.45 -6.33 5.90
C GLN A 31 -28.05 -6.76 5.40
N THR A 32 -27.55 -7.89 5.90
CA THR A 32 -26.30 -8.50 5.42
C THR A 32 -26.37 -8.81 3.94
N ALA A 33 -27.40 -9.51 3.49
CA ALA A 33 -27.60 -9.86 2.08
C ALA A 33 -27.70 -8.61 1.19
N MET A 34 -28.41 -7.57 1.66
CA MET A 34 -28.56 -6.29 0.96
C MET A 34 -27.22 -5.55 0.84
N SER A 35 -26.36 -5.60 1.85
CA SER A 35 -25.03 -4.96 1.83
C SER A 35 -24.04 -5.65 0.87
N MET A 36 -24.24 -6.95 0.61
CA MET A 36 -23.38 -7.74 -0.27
C MET A 36 -23.66 -7.56 -1.76
N LEU A 37 -24.84 -7.06 -2.11
CA LEU A 37 -25.34 -7.00 -3.46
C LEU A 37 -25.55 -5.54 -3.95
N LYS A 38 -25.48 -5.40 -5.27
CA LYS A 38 -25.87 -4.18 -5.98
C LYS A 38 -26.92 -4.55 -7.03
N PRO A 39 -27.70 -3.59 -7.57
CA PRO A 39 -28.63 -3.91 -8.65
C PRO A 39 -27.98 -4.67 -9.81
N GLU A 40 -26.76 -4.28 -10.18
CA GLU A 40 -25.98 -4.91 -11.26
C GLU A 40 -25.51 -6.33 -10.92
N SER A 41 -25.63 -6.77 -9.66
CA SER A 41 -25.34 -8.15 -9.24
C SER A 41 -26.37 -9.14 -9.78
N PHE A 42 -27.56 -8.68 -10.13
CA PHE A 42 -28.62 -9.53 -10.69
C PHE A 42 -28.48 -9.62 -12.21
N TYR A 43 -28.76 -10.78 -12.77
CA TYR A 43 -28.68 -11.01 -14.21
C TYR A 43 -29.91 -10.46 -14.94
N ILE A 44 -31.12 -10.77 -14.41
CA ILE A 44 -32.36 -10.37 -15.05
C ILE A 44 -32.70 -8.91 -14.75
N ARG A 45 -33.00 -8.14 -15.78
CA ARG A 45 -33.34 -6.72 -15.66
C ARG A 45 -34.47 -6.43 -14.66
N PRO A 46 -35.60 -7.16 -14.66
CA PRO A 46 -36.61 -7.03 -13.63
C PRO A 46 -36.07 -7.15 -12.20
N HIS A 47 -35.18 -8.11 -11.92
CA HIS A 47 -34.56 -8.26 -10.59
C HIS A 47 -33.70 -7.07 -10.21
N GLN A 48 -32.96 -6.48 -11.17
CA GLN A 48 -32.19 -5.28 -10.94
C GLN A 48 -33.07 -4.11 -10.52
N VAL A 49 -34.22 -3.92 -11.20
CA VAL A 49 -35.19 -2.86 -10.92
C VAL A 49 -35.82 -3.07 -9.54
N ILE A 50 -36.29 -4.30 -9.25
CA ILE A 50 -36.86 -4.65 -7.95
C ILE A 50 -35.87 -4.38 -6.83
N PHE A 51 -34.62 -4.84 -6.97
CA PHE A 51 -33.62 -4.68 -5.92
C PHE A 51 -33.20 -3.20 -5.74
N ALA A 52 -33.10 -2.44 -6.83
CA ALA A 52 -32.84 -1.01 -6.74
C ALA A 52 -33.91 -0.27 -5.93
N GLU A 53 -35.19 -0.61 -6.16
CA GLU A 53 -36.33 -0.04 -5.42
C GLU A 53 -36.31 -0.48 -3.95
N MET A 54 -36.02 -1.75 -3.65
CA MET A 54 -35.88 -2.22 -2.27
C MET A 54 -34.82 -1.43 -1.50
N ARG A 55 -33.69 -1.16 -2.13
CA ARG A 55 -32.63 -0.32 -1.51
C ARG A 55 -33.09 1.11 -1.25
N GLU A 56 -33.88 1.67 -2.14
CA GLU A 56 -34.41 3.03 -1.96
C GLU A 56 -35.48 3.09 -0.86
N LEU A 57 -36.33 2.06 -0.74
CA LEU A 57 -37.28 1.93 0.36
C LEU A 57 -36.57 1.89 1.72
N VAL A 58 -35.49 1.10 1.83
CA VAL A 58 -34.68 1.06 3.07
C VAL A 58 -34.03 2.40 3.36
N ALA A 59 -33.45 3.08 2.35
CA ALA A 59 -32.85 4.40 2.52
C ALA A 59 -33.85 5.43 3.03
N ASN A 60 -35.14 5.29 2.65
CA ASN A 60 -36.25 6.12 3.09
C ASN A 60 -36.97 5.60 4.35
N GLN A 61 -36.41 4.60 5.04
CA GLN A 61 -36.95 3.98 6.24
C GLN A 61 -38.37 3.39 6.05
N LYS A 62 -38.68 2.94 4.83
CA LYS A 62 -39.93 2.27 4.51
C LYS A 62 -39.74 0.74 4.55
N PRO A 63 -40.79 -0.01 4.93
CA PRO A 63 -40.73 -1.48 4.96
C PRO A 63 -40.62 -2.02 3.53
N ILE A 64 -39.93 -3.18 3.40
CA ILE A 64 -39.92 -3.94 2.17
C ILE A 64 -40.94 -5.07 2.32
N ASP A 65 -42.10 -4.89 1.72
CA ASP A 65 -43.12 -5.91 1.53
C ASP A 65 -43.70 -5.78 0.11
N LEU A 66 -44.42 -6.81 -0.30
CA LEU A 66 -44.93 -6.88 -1.67
C LEU A 66 -45.80 -5.69 -2.04
N ILE A 67 -46.65 -5.19 -1.12
CA ILE A 67 -47.60 -4.10 -1.39
C ILE A 67 -46.86 -2.79 -1.52
N THR A 68 -46.02 -2.46 -0.55
CA THR A 68 -45.22 -1.21 -0.53
C THR A 68 -44.29 -1.13 -1.74
N LEU A 69 -43.69 -2.26 -2.14
CA LEU A 69 -42.80 -2.34 -3.28
C LEU A 69 -43.54 -2.09 -4.61
N ILE A 70 -44.69 -2.70 -4.77
CA ILE A 70 -45.52 -2.51 -5.98
C ILE A 70 -45.97 -1.08 -6.09
N GLU A 71 -46.56 -0.52 -5.04
CA GLU A 71 -47.03 0.88 -5.03
C GLU A 71 -45.92 1.84 -5.40
N SER A 72 -44.71 1.63 -4.85
CA SER A 72 -43.54 2.45 -5.13
C SER A 72 -43.11 2.34 -6.61
N LEU A 73 -43.03 1.13 -7.14
CA LEU A 73 -42.67 0.89 -8.55
C LEU A 73 -43.71 1.45 -9.53
N GLU A 74 -44.99 1.32 -9.22
CA GLU A 74 -46.08 1.88 -10.05
C GLU A 74 -46.06 3.41 -10.06
N SER A 75 -45.86 4.02 -8.88
CA SER A 75 -45.77 5.48 -8.76
C SER A 75 -44.64 6.09 -9.60
N LYS A 76 -43.58 5.31 -9.83
CA LYS A 76 -42.41 5.68 -10.67
C LYS A 76 -42.55 5.24 -12.15
N GLY A 77 -43.60 4.57 -12.51
CA GLY A 77 -43.78 4.01 -13.87
C GLY A 77 -42.84 2.85 -14.19
N LEU A 78 -42.31 2.18 -13.20
CA LEU A 78 -41.34 1.04 -13.33
C LEU A 78 -42.00 -0.34 -13.18
N GLY A 79 -43.30 -0.41 -12.93
CA GLY A 79 -44.03 -1.66 -12.69
C GLY A 79 -43.87 -2.71 -13.79
N GLU A 80 -43.95 -2.34 -15.04
CA GLU A 80 -43.74 -3.26 -16.19
C GLU A 80 -42.29 -3.71 -16.29
N GLN A 81 -41.33 -2.82 -16.03
CA GLN A 81 -39.90 -3.16 -16.04
C GLN A 81 -39.52 -4.13 -14.93
N ALA A 82 -40.26 -4.11 -13.82
CA ALA A 82 -40.10 -5.04 -12.69
C ALA A 82 -40.81 -6.40 -12.97
N GLY A 83 -41.43 -6.59 -14.11
CA GLY A 83 -42.18 -7.81 -14.48
C GLY A 83 -43.65 -7.79 -14.08
N GLY A 84 -44.15 -6.68 -13.54
CA GLY A 84 -45.55 -6.52 -13.15
C GLY A 84 -45.90 -7.20 -11.82
N PHE A 85 -47.13 -6.96 -11.37
CA PHE A 85 -47.67 -7.51 -10.12
C PHE A 85 -47.57 -9.04 -10.04
N ALA A 86 -47.99 -9.75 -11.12
CA ALA A 86 -48.03 -11.20 -11.11
C ALA A 86 -46.66 -11.83 -10.87
N TYR A 87 -45.62 -11.29 -11.48
CA TYR A 87 -44.25 -11.77 -11.33
C TYR A 87 -43.70 -11.54 -9.92
N MET A 88 -43.89 -10.35 -9.36
CA MET A 88 -43.46 -10.06 -7.98
C MET A 88 -44.21 -10.90 -6.94
N ALA A 89 -45.52 -11.13 -7.15
CA ALA A 89 -46.30 -12.00 -6.31
C ALA A 89 -45.82 -13.46 -6.40
N GLU A 90 -45.44 -13.95 -7.58
CA GLU A 90 -44.84 -15.25 -7.78
C GLU A 90 -43.53 -15.41 -7.04
N ILE A 91 -42.60 -14.43 -7.13
CA ILE A 91 -41.34 -14.43 -6.39
C ILE A 91 -41.60 -14.55 -4.86
N SER A 92 -42.50 -13.71 -4.35
CA SER A 92 -42.84 -13.70 -2.93
C SER A 92 -43.46 -15.05 -2.47
N LYS A 93 -44.36 -15.65 -3.30
CA LYS A 93 -45.02 -16.91 -3.00
C LYS A 93 -44.09 -18.14 -3.05
N ASN A 94 -43.15 -18.13 -4.03
CA ASN A 94 -42.24 -19.25 -4.27
C ASN A 94 -41.06 -19.27 -3.30
N THR A 95 -40.89 -18.26 -2.44
CA THR A 95 -39.85 -18.21 -1.42
C THR A 95 -40.37 -18.69 -0.08
N PRO A 96 -40.04 -19.92 0.36
CA PRO A 96 -40.64 -20.52 1.55
C PRO A 96 -40.07 -19.96 2.85
N SER A 97 -38.87 -19.39 2.82
CA SER A 97 -38.17 -18.91 4.02
C SER A 97 -37.01 -17.98 3.68
N ALA A 98 -36.80 -16.93 4.48
CA ALA A 98 -35.63 -16.07 4.43
C ALA A 98 -34.39 -16.61 5.19
N ALA A 99 -34.46 -17.82 5.77
CA ALA A 99 -33.41 -18.37 6.64
C ALA A 99 -32.04 -18.46 5.95
N ASN A 100 -32.01 -18.76 4.64
CA ASN A 100 -30.77 -18.96 3.85
C ASN A 100 -30.45 -17.79 2.93
N ILE A 101 -31.06 -16.62 3.13
CA ILE A 101 -30.92 -15.46 2.24
C ILE A 101 -29.48 -15.04 2.02
N VAL A 102 -28.63 -15.11 3.04
CA VAL A 102 -27.18 -14.76 2.94
C VAL A 102 -26.46 -15.72 2.01
N HIS A 103 -26.77 -17.03 2.07
CA HIS A 103 -26.17 -18.02 1.18
C HIS A 103 -26.59 -17.77 -0.29
N TYR A 104 -27.88 -17.49 -0.53
CA TYR A 104 -28.33 -17.15 -1.88
C TYR A 104 -27.72 -15.84 -2.38
N ALA A 105 -27.55 -14.84 -1.52
CA ALA A 105 -26.85 -13.60 -1.86
C ALA A 105 -25.38 -13.85 -2.25
N MET A 106 -24.69 -14.77 -1.60
CA MET A 106 -23.34 -15.21 -1.98
C MET A 106 -23.32 -15.82 -3.37
N LEU A 107 -24.26 -16.71 -3.70
CA LEU A 107 -24.37 -17.33 -5.02
C LEU A 107 -24.63 -16.28 -6.13
N VAL A 108 -25.56 -15.35 -5.90
CA VAL A 108 -25.86 -14.26 -6.83
C VAL A 108 -24.61 -13.41 -7.06
N ARG A 109 -23.90 -13.10 -6.00
CA ARG A 109 -22.67 -12.32 -6.07
C ARG A 109 -21.54 -13.05 -6.80
N GLU A 110 -21.35 -14.34 -6.56
CA GLU A 110 -20.36 -15.16 -7.27
C GLU A 110 -20.63 -15.11 -8.81
N LYS A 111 -21.89 -15.31 -9.21
CA LYS A 111 -22.26 -15.19 -10.62
C LYS A 111 -22.10 -13.77 -11.19
N ALA A 112 -22.31 -12.75 -10.39
CA ALA A 112 -22.03 -11.36 -10.78
C ALA A 112 -20.53 -11.12 -10.97
N MET A 113 -19.68 -11.68 -10.12
CA MET A 113 -18.21 -11.58 -10.25
C MET A 113 -17.71 -12.27 -11.52
N GLU A 114 -18.25 -13.47 -11.84
CA GLU A 114 -17.92 -14.17 -13.08
C GLU A 114 -18.31 -13.32 -14.31
N ARG A 115 -19.51 -12.71 -14.32
CA ARG A 115 -19.96 -11.81 -15.40
C ARG A 115 -19.09 -10.58 -15.54
N TYR A 116 -18.76 -9.96 -14.41
CA TYR A 116 -17.88 -8.79 -14.40
C TYR A 116 -16.49 -9.12 -14.98
N GLY A 117 -15.94 -10.28 -14.62
CA GLY A 117 -14.67 -10.76 -15.18
C GLY A 117 -14.77 -10.96 -16.70
N ILE A 118 -15.83 -11.60 -17.19
CA ILE A 118 -16.08 -11.81 -18.62
C ILE A 118 -16.19 -10.48 -19.38
N ASP A 119 -16.92 -9.51 -18.84
CA ASP A 119 -17.09 -8.18 -19.44
C ASP A 119 -15.76 -7.45 -19.57
N LYS A 120 -14.94 -7.45 -18.53
CA LYS A 120 -13.60 -6.84 -18.52
C LYS A 120 -12.62 -7.53 -19.48
N LEU A 121 -12.68 -8.86 -19.57
CA LEU A 121 -11.87 -9.63 -20.53
C LEU A 121 -12.29 -9.33 -21.98
N ASN A 122 -13.59 -9.21 -22.25
CA ASN A 122 -14.08 -8.79 -23.56
C ASN A 122 -13.60 -7.36 -23.90
N SER A 123 -13.68 -6.44 -22.94
CA SER A 123 -13.17 -5.07 -23.10
C SER A 123 -11.67 -5.06 -23.39
N ALA A 124 -10.89 -5.91 -22.71
CA ALA A 124 -9.45 -6.06 -22.98
C ALA A 124 -9.19 -6.59 -24.39
N THR A 125 -9.99 -7.54 -24.85
CA THR A 125 -9.89 -8.11 -26.20
C THR A 125 -10.24 -7.06 -27.26
N GLU A 126 -11.32 -6.31 -27.06
CA GLU A 126 -11.74 -5.21 -27.96
C GLU A 126 -10.67 -4.12 -28.05
N LEU A 127 -9.99 -3.81 -26.91
CA LEU A 127 -8.94 -2.81 -26.88
C LEU A 127 -7.75 -3.22 -27.76
N LEU A 128 -7.39 -4.52 -27.78
CA LEU A 128 -6.33 -5.03 -28.67
C LEU A 128 -6.69 -4.90 -30.16
N TYR A 129 -7.93 -5.16 -30.54
CA TYR A 129 -8.40 -5.02 -31.91
C TYR A 129 -8.62 -3.56 -32.33
N SER A 130 -8.82 -2.65 -31.36
CA SER A 130 -9.16 -1.25 -31.67
C SER A 130 -8.00 -0.51 -32.35
N ARG A 131 -8.34 0.36 -33.34
CA ARG A 131 -7.43 1.28 -34.02
C ARG A 131 -7.62 2.71 -33.51
N ASN A 132 -7.45 2.89 -32.20
CA ASN A 132 -7.72 4.15 -31.49
C ASN A 132 -6.50 5.06 -31.33
N GLY A 133 -5.39 4.80 -32.04
CA GLY A 133 -4.16 5.60 -31.97
C GLY A 133 -3.28 5.32 -30.75
N MET A 134 -3.66 4.43 -29.86
CA MET A 134 -2.83 4.00 -28.73
C MET A 134 -1.67 3.14 -29.22
N THR A 135 -0.49 3.32 -28.61
CA THR A 135 0.64 2.41 -28.81
C THR A 135 0.36 1.07 -28.15
N THR A 136 1.09 0.04 -28.57
CA THR A 136 0.97 -1.31 -27.99
C THR A 136 1.20 -1.30 -26.50
N SER A 137 2.20 -0.55 -26.02
CA SER A 137 2.47 -0.38 -24.58
C SER A 137 1.27 0.21 -23.83
N GLN A 138 0.70 1.30 -24.33
CA GLN A 138 -0.48 1.93 -23.74
C GLN A 138 -1.70 0.98 -23.69
N LYS A 139 -1.87 0.12 -24.68
CA LYS A 139 -2.94 -0.89 -24.67
C LYS A 139 -2.70 -1.92 -23.57
N PHE A 140 -1.45 -2.40 -23.39
CA PHE A 140 -1.14 -3.34 -22.32
C PHE A 140 -1.29 -2.71 -20.93
N ASP A 141 -0.92 -1.45 -20.74
CA ASP A 141 -1.12 -0.73 -19.47
C ASP A 141 -2.62 -0.62 -19.14
N ALA A 142 -3.44 -0.31 -20.12
CA ALA A 142 -4.90 -0.25 -19.97
C ALA A 142 -5.48 -1.64 -19.62
N ILE A 143 -5.00 -2.70 -20.26
CA ILE A 143 -5.41 -4.08 -19.96
C ILE A 143 -5.02 -4.46 -18.53
N GLN A 144 -3.83 -4.09 -18.07
CA GLN A 144 -3.40 -4.34 -16.70
C GLN A 144 -4.32 -3.64 -15.68
N THR A 145 -4.79 -2.44 -16.01
CA THR A 145 -5.81 -1.74 -15.20
C THR A 145 -7.10 -2.54 -15.11
N LEU A 146 -7.61 -3.09 -16.25
CA LEU A 146 -8.80 -3.93 -16.24
C LEU A 146 -8.66 -5.18 -15.36
N PHE A 147 -7.49 -5.83 -15.36
CA PHE A 147 -7.22 -6.96 -14.47
C PHE A 147 -7.20 -6.54 -12.98
N THR A 148 -6.67 -5.36 -12.70
CA THR A 148 -6.69 -4.81 -11.33
C THR A 148 -8.13 -4.55 -10.88
N ASP A 149 -8.97 -4.00 -11.75
CA ASP A 149 -10.41 -3.78 -11.49
C ASP A 149 -11.13 -5.09 -11.16
N ILE A 150 -10.85 -6.18 -11.90
CA ILE A 150 -11.43 -7.52 -11.60
C ILE A 150 -11.02 -7.97 -10.20
N ALA A 151 -9.73 -7.86 -9.88
CA ALA A 151 -9.22 -8.26 -8.57
C ALA A 151 -9.83 -7.43 -7.42
N ASP A 152 -10.02 -6.14 -7.63
CA ASP A 152 -10.60 -5.23 -6.63
C ASP A 152 -12.11 -5.43 -6.50
N TYR A 153 -12.84 -5.72 -7.59
CA TYR A 153 -14.25 -6.09 -7.53
C TYR A 153 -14.47 -7.39 -6.75
N ALA A 154 -13.60 -8.38 -6.94
CA ALA A 154 -13.64 -9.63 -6.17
C ALA A 154 -13.45 -9.39 -4.67
N LYS A 155 -12.58 -8.43 -4.28
CA LYS A 155 -12.33 -8.07 -2.88
C LYS A 155 -13.42 -7.21 -2.25
N THR A 156 -14.19 -6.45 -3.04
CA THR A 156 -15.18 -5.47 -2.53
C THR A 156 -16.22 -6.09 -1.59
N GLY A 157 -16.46 -7.38 -1.69
CA GLY A 157 -17.35 -8.08 -0.76
C GLY A 157 -16.65 -8.78 0.40
N ASN A 158 -15.32 -8.81 0.42
CA ASN A 158 -14.52 -9.27 1.54
C ASN A 158 -13.97 -8.10 2.38
N ARG A 159 -14.44 -6.87 2.13
CA ARG A 159 -14.19 -5.78 3.08
C ARG A 159 -14.85 -6.21 4.38
N ARG A 160 -14.04 -6.47 5.38
CA ARG A 160 -14.50 -6.57 6.76
C ARG A 160 -15.29 -5.28 7.05
N GLY A 161 -16.61 -5.41 7.19
CA GLY A 161 -17.46 -4.29 7.60
C GLY A 161 -17.11 -3.85 9.03
N LEU A 162 -18.04 -3.16 9.68
CA LEU A 162 -17.94 -2.90 11.11
C LEU A 162 -17.90 -4.27 11.83
N ARG A 163 -16.90 -4.44 12.68
CA ARG A 163 -16.77 -5.59 13.56
C ARG A 163 -17.25 -5.21 14.94
N GLU A 164 -17.90 -6.12 15.61
CA GLU A 164 -18.25 -5.93 17.01
C GLU A 164 -16.97 -5.83 17.86
N PHE A 165 -17.00 -4.95 18.88
CA PHE A 165 -15.83 -4.75 19.73
C PHE A 165 -15.35 -6.03 20.40
N SER A 166 -16.29 -6.92 20.78
CA SER A 166 -16.01 -8.23 21.37
C SER A 166 -15.13 -9.11 20.47
N GLU A 167 -15.41 -9.15 19.14
CA GLU A 167 -14.60 -9.90 18.17
C GLU A 167 -13.19 -9.31 18.03
N VAL A 168 -13.11 -7.96 17.95
CA VAL A 168 -11.81 -7.26 17.84
C VAL A 168 -11.00 -7.46 19.12
N MET A 169 -11.67 -7.47 20.27
CA MET A 169 -11.04 -7.71 21.57
C MET A 169 -10.47 -9.13 21.67
N GLY A 170 -11.19 -10.12 21.14
CA GLY A 170 -10.69 -11.51 21.07
C GLY A 170 -9.38 -11.58 20.27
N ASP A 171 -9.38 -11.09 19.03
CA ASP A 171 -8.17 -11.05 18.19
C ASP A 171 -7.01 -10.30 18.89
N TRP A 172 -7.33 -9.22 19.61
CA TRP A 172 -6.32 -8.44 20.31
C TRP A 172 -5.73 -9.20 21.51
N VAL A 173 -6.54 -9.96 22.27
CA VAL A 173 -6.05 -10.81 23.37
C VAL A 173 -5.11 -11.87 22.82
N ASP A 174 -5.49 -12.56 21.76
CA ASP A 174 -4.65 -13.60 21.11
C ASP A 174 -3.31 -13.01 20.66
N GLU A 175 -3.33 -11.79 20.10
CA GLU A 175 -2.12 -11.08 19.69
C GLU A 175 -1.23 -10.68 20.88
N VAL A 176 -1.82 -10.29 22.02
CA VAL A 176 -1.08 -9.95 23.25
C VAL A 176 -0.49 -11.21 23.87
N GLU A 177 -1.22 -12.30 23.91
CA GLU A 177 -0.72 -13.58 24.43
C GLU A 177 0.45 -14.11 23.59
N ALA A 178 0.35 -13.99 22.24
CA ALA A 178 1.44 -14.31 21.33
C ALA A 178 2.68 -13.44 21.60
N ARG A 179 2.52 -12.15 21.90
CA ARG A 179 3.63 -11.26 22.28
C ARG A 179 4.30 -11.64 23.61
N TRP A 180 3.55 -12.19 24.53
CA TRP A 180 4.10 -12.63 25.82
C TRP A 180 4.78 -13.99 25.74
N SER A 181 4.31 -14.86 24.85
CA SER A 181 4.88 -16.21 24.67
C SER A 181 6.09 -16.23 23.73
N ASP A 182 6.13 -15.36 22.72
CA ASP A 182 7.21 -15.24 21.76
C ASP A 182 7.51 -13.75 21.49
N SER A 183 8.55 -13.24 22.12
CA SER A 183 8.93 -11.81 22.06
C SER A 183 9.27 -11.33 20.65
N ASP A 184 9.61 -12.21 19.71
CA ASP A 184 10.06 -11.85 18.37
C ASP A 184 8.93 -11.91 17.31
N ALA A 185 7.95 -12.81 17.45
CA ALA A 185 6.93 -13.06 16.42
C ALA A 185 5.95 -11.89 16.20
N THR A 186 5.77 -10.99 17.17
CA THR A 186 4.77 -9.91 17.14
C THR A 186 5.35 -8.50 17.21
N ARG A 187 6.67 -8.37 17.24
CA ARG A 187 7.33 -7.07 17.13
C ARG A 187 7.11 -6.46 15.76
N GLY A 188 7.08 -5.13 15.71
CA GLY A 188 7.28 -4.41 14.46
C GLY A 188 8.66 -4.70 13.90
N LEU A 189 8.87 -4.36 12.63
CA LEU A 189 10.15 -4.61 11.99
C LEU A 189 11.24 -3.70 12.58
N SER A 190 12.47 -4.23 12.65
CA SER A 190 13.67 -3.47 12.97
C SER A 190 14.13 -2.64 11.77
N THR A 191 14.76 -1.51 12.03
CA THR A 191 15.43 -0.68 11.01
C THR A 191 16.85 -1.14 10.71
N GLY A 192 17.44 -1.95 11.59
CA GLY A 192 18.85 -2.33 11.56
C GLY A 192 19.79 -1.23 12.06
N ILE A 193 19.25 -0.16 12.67
CA ILE A 193 19.99 0.91 13.35
C ILE A 193 19.53 0.91 14.81
N GLY A 194 20.36 0.35 15.71
CA GLY A 194 19.97 0.06 17.08
C GLY A 194 19.39 1.27 17.82
N SER A 195 20.04 2.42 17.73
CA SER A 195 19.56 3.65 18.38
C SER A 195 18.23 4.17 17.79
N LEU A 196 17.94 3.89 16.52
CA LEU A 196 16.65 4.20 15.93
C LEU A 196 15.60 3.20 16.39
N ASP A 197 15.97 1.93 16.48
CA ASP A 197 15.08 0.88 16.98
C ASP A 197 14.75 1.11 18.46
N ASP A 198 15.71 1.58 19.28
CA ASP A 198 15.48 1.99 20.67
C ASP A 198 14.46 3.14 20.77
N LEU A 199 14.56 4.14 19.90
CA LEU A 199 13.60 5.25 19.83
C LEU A 199 12.20 4.78 19.42
N LEU A 200 12.11 3.70 18.64
CA LEU A 200 10.84 3.11 18.18
C LEU A 200 10.24 2.10 19.17
N GLN A 201 10.97 1.75 20.25
CA GLN A 201 10.49 0.81 21.25
C GLN A 201 9.21 1.32 21.95
N PRO A 202 8.35 0.41 22.45
CA PRO A 202 8.44 -1.07 22.36
C PRO A 202 7.86 -1.65 21.05
N LYS A 203 7.37 -0.84 20.13
CA LYS A 203 6.56 -1.30 18.97
C LYS A 203 7.37 -1.63 17.71
N GLY A 204 8.61 -1.06 17.58
CA GLY A 204 9.34 -1.11 16.32
C GLY A 204 8.59 -0.39 15.18
N LEU A 205 8.88 -0.74 13.93
CA LEU A 205 8.10 -0.29 12.77
C LEU A 205 6.82 -1.10 12.66
N VAL A 206 5.69 -0.47 12.96
CA VAL A 206 4.36 -1.12 12.98
C VAL A 206 3.94 -1.49 11.56
N LYS A 207 3.65 -2.77 11.32
CA LYS A 207 3.18 -3.26 10.02
C LYS A 207 1.87 -2.56 9.61
N GLY A 208 1.71 -2.32 8.31
CA GLY A 208 0.61 -1.51 7.76
C GLY A 208 0.90 0.00 7.77
N ALA A 209 2.10 0.43 8.18
CA ALA A 209 2.50 1.83 8.21
C ALA A 209 3.14 2.30 6.90
N LEU A 210 3.02 3.61 6.65
CA LEU A 210 3.77 4.34 5.63
C LEU A 210 4.86 5.16 6.32
N MET A 211 6.12 4.88 5.97
CA MET A 211 7.28 5.66 6.35
C MET A 211 7.72 6.56 5.20
N VAL A 212 7.96 7.83 5.48
CA VAL A 212 8.52 8.76 4.51
C VAL A 212 9.91 9.18 4.96
N ILE A 213 10.90 9.10 4.06
CA ILE A 213 12.27 9.54 4.28
C ILE A 213 12.54 10.76 3.41
N GLY A 214 12.73 11.91 4.04
CA GLY A 214 13.00 13.18 3.38
C GLY A 214 14.47 13.60 3.50
N ALA A 215 15.10 13.92 2.37
CA ALA A 215 16.47 14.43 2.39
C ALA A 215 16.77 15.36 1.20
N ARG A 216 17.77 16.24 1.37
CA ARG A 216 18.40 16.94 0.25
C ARG A 216 19.34 15.97 -0.49
N PRO A 217 19.71 16.26 -1.74
CA PRO A 217 20.69 15.46 -2.47
C PRO A 217 21.99 15.25 -1.68
N LYS A 218 22.60 14.09 -1.81
CA LYS A 218 23.88 13.70 -1.16
C LYS A 218 23.83 13.54 0.37
N MET A 219 22.65 13.55 0.99
CA MET A 219 22.50 13.36 2.44
C MET A 219 22.49 11.89 2.89
N GLY A 220 22.44 10.93 1.99
CA GLY A 220 22.40 9.50 2.32
C GLY A 220 21.01 8.87 2.27
N LYS A 221 20.06 9.47 1.54
CA LYS A 221 18.69 8.95 1.36
C LYS A 221 18.70 7.51 0.86
N THR A 222 19.40 7.24 -0.24
CA THR A 222 19.49 5.90 -0.84
C THR A 222 20.30 4.93 0.05
N THR A 223 21.22 5.44 0.86
CA THR A 223 21.98 4.64 1.86
C THR A 223 21.03 4.06 2.90
N LEU A 224 20.16 4.89 3.50
CA LEU A 224 19.17 4.42 4.48
C LEU A 224 18.15 3.46 3.83
N TYR A 225 17.69 3.77 2.63
CA TYR A 225 16.79 2.93 1.84
C TYR A 225 17.35 1.52 1.62
N SER A 226 18.59 1.42 1.16
CA SER A 226 19.25 0.11 0.93
C SER A 226 19.48 -0.63 2.25
N GLN A 227 19.82 0.07 3.33
CA GLN A 227 20.07 -0.54 4.64
C GLN A 227 18.78 -1.14 5.24
N LEU A 228 17.66 -0.44 5.12
CA LEU A 228 16.35 -0.96 5.54
C LEU A 228 15.99 -2.24 4.76
N ALA A 229 16.24 -2.25 3.43
CA ALA A 229 15.98 -3.42 2.58
C ALA A 229 16.86 -4.61 2.97
N VAL A 230 18.16 -4.39 3.17
CA VAL A 230 19.10 -5.43 3.61
C VAL A 230 18.71 -5.98 4.97
N ASN A 231 18.39 -5.12 5.95
CA ASN A 231 17.97 -5.57 7.28
C ASN A 231 16.67 -6.39 7.20
N CYS A 232 15.70 -5.95 6.42
CA CYS A 232 14.45 -6.69 6.20
C CYS A 232 14.72 -8.09 5.62
N ALA A 233 15.64 -8.20 4.67
CA ALA A 233 15.95 -9.47 4.01
C ALA A 233 16.83 -10.41 4.84
N GLU A 234 17.88 -9.89 5.52
CA GLU A 234 18.86 -10.71 6.25
C GLU A 234 18.45 -10.98 7.70
N VAL A 235 17.89 -9.99 8.41
CA VAL A 235 17.58 -10.09 9.84
C VAL A 235 16.13 -10.53 10.05
N GLU A 236 15.19 -9.82 9.43
CA GLU A 236 13.76 -10.13 9.56
C GLU A 236 13.35 -11.36 8.69
N GLN A 237 14.21 -11.82 7.78
CA GLN A 237 13.96 -12.94 6.85
C GLN A 237 12.66 -12.77 6.04
N LEU A 238 12.34 -11.52 5.69
CA LEU A 238 11.14 -11.15 4.95
C LEU A 238 11.51 -10.51 3.60
N PRO A 239 10.68 -10.72 2.56
CA PRO A 239 10.87 -10.06 1.27
C PRO A 239 10.87 -8.53 1.37
N ALA A 240 11.93 -7.89 0.84
CA ALA A 240 12.06 -6.47 0.65
C ALA A 240 11.99 -6.16 -0.85
N LEU A 241 10.98 -5.39 -1.25
CA LEU A 241 10.70 -5.04 -2.64
C LEU A 241 11.14 -3.61 -2.91
N MET A 242 12.16 -3.43 -3.73
CA MET A 242 12.79 -2.15 -4.02
C MET A 242 12.41 -1.69 -5.42
N PHE A 243 11.67 -0.59 -5.51
CA PHE A 243 11.31 0.08 -6.77
C PHE A 243 12.15 1.34 -6.90
N SER A 244 13.06 1.35 -7.87
CA SER A 244 14.01 2.44 -8.09
C SER A 244 13.74 3.15 -9.40
N LEU A 245 13.35 4.42 -9.32
CA LEU A 245 13.13 5.23 -10.51
C LEU A 245 14.32 6.17 -10.82
N GLU A 246 15.26 6.31 -9.87
CA GLU A 246 16.44 7.19 -10.03
C GLU A 246 17.70 6.41 -10.39
N MET A 247 17.87 5.21 -9.84
CA MET A 247 19.11 4.45 -9.98
C MET A 247 18.87 3.10 -10.64
N PRO A 248 19.76 2.69 -11.57
CA PRO A 248 19.75 1.33 -12.12
C PRO A 248 19.96 0.26 -11.04
N ASP A 249 19.40 -0.93 -11.26
CA ASP A 249 19.45 -2.10 -10.39
C ASP A 249 20.87 -2.46 -9.94
N LYS A 250 21.82 -2.48 -10.87
CA LYS A 250 23.25 -2.80 -10.60
C LYS A 250 23.89 -1.84 -9.61
N GLN A 251 23.55 -0.53 -9.68
CA GLN A 251 24.10 0.46 -8.75
C GLN A 251 23.51 0.27 -7.34
N ILE A 252 22.26 -0.17 -7.24
CA ILE A 252 21.64 -0.48 -5.94
C ILE A 252 22.29 -1.72 -5.34
N VAL A 253 22.47 -2.78 -6.14
CA VAL A 253 23.16 -4.01 -5.71
C VAL A 253 24.59 -3.71 -5.25
N GLU A 254 25.34 -2.91 -6.02
CA GLU A 254 26.70 -2.50 -5.66
C GLU A 254 26.73 -1.75 -4.32
N ARG A 255 25.79 -0.82 -4.09
CA ARG A 255 25.67 -0.13 -2.80
C ARG A 255 25.37 -1.08 -1.65
N MET A 256 24.43 -2.03 -1.82
CA MET A 256 24.14 -3.02 -0.79
C MET A 256 25.37 -3.90 -0.49
N ILE A 257 26.10 -4.31 -1.52
CA ILE A 257 27.35 -5.07 -1.34
C ILE A 257 28.36 -4.25 -0.55
N GLY A 258 28.57 -2.97 -0.90
CA GLY A 258 29.47 -2.07 -0.17
C GLY A 258 29.07 -1.90 1.30
N GLN A 259 27.76 -1.75 1.57
CA GLN A 259 27.23 -1.65 2.94
C GLN A 259 27.52 -2.89 3.78
N VAL A 260 27.23 -4.07 3.23
CA VAL A 260 27.34 -5.34 3.97
C VAL A 260 28.80 -5.79 4.11
N SER A 261 29.60 -5.59 3.07
CA SER A 261 31.04 -5.92 3.10
C SER A 261 31.89 -4.89 3.84
N ARG A 262 31.39 -3.67 4.02
CA ARG A 262 32.13 -2.48 4.51
C ARG A 262 33.31 -2.09 3.60
N VAL A 263 33.28 -2.52 2.36
CA VAL A 263 34.27 -2.20 1.32
C VAL A 263 33.81 -0.98 0.56
N ASN A 264 34.73 -0.05 0.24
CA ASN A 264 34.43 1.04 -0.67
C ASN A 264 34.24 0.48 -2.09
N THR A 265 33.10 0.76 -2.70
CA THR A 265 32.74 0.28 -4.05
C THR A 265 33.66 0.83 -5.14
N ASP A 266 34.43 1.88 -4.89
CA ASP A 266 35.45 2.38 -5.81
C ASP A 266 36.50 1.32 -6.17
N VAL A 267 36.67 0.28 -5.32
CA VAL A 267 37.57 -0.85 -5.59
C VAL A 267 37.22 -1.61 -6.87
N PHE A 268 35.96 -1.55 -7.32
CA PHE A 268 35.52 -2.20 -8.56
C PHE A 268 35.86 -1.40 -9.84
N TYR A 269 36.29 -0.13 -9.70
CA TYR A 269 36.54 0.78 -10.82
C TYR A 269 38.02 1.17 -10.98
N GLY A 270 38.87 0.79 -10.02
CA GLY A 270 40.30 1.10 -10.04
C GLY A 270 41.15 0.13 -10.85
N ASP A 271 42.32 0.60 -11.32
CA ASP A 271 43.30 -0.23 -12.02
C ASP A 271 44.05 -1.22 -11.10
N ARG A 272 43.93 -1.02 -9.80
CA ARG A 272 44.51 -1.87 -8.75
C ARG A 272 43.42 -2.29 -7.80
N TYR A 273 43.05 -3.57 -7.83
CA TYR A 273 42.14 -4.09 -6.82
C TYR A 273 42.93 -4.79 -5.72
N ASP A 274 42.45 -4.61 -4.52
CA ASP A 274 42.84 -5.41 -3.38
C ASP A 274 42.02 -6.71 -3.43
N ASP A 275 42.67 -7.82 -3.78
CA ASP A 275 42.03 -9.12 -3.91
C ASP A 275 41.21 -9.51 -2.66
N ALA A 276 41.68 -9.13 -1.48
CA ALA A 276 40.97 -9.39 -0.23
C ALA A 276 39.66 -8.61 -0.12
N GLN A 277 39.65 -7.33 -0.50
CA GLN A 277 38.46 -6.49 -0.49
C GLN A 277 37.45 -6.97 -1.53
N VAL A 278 37.93 -7.33 -2.71
CA VAL A 278 37.08 -7.90 -3.77
C VAL A 278 36.44 -9.21 -3.32
N ALA A 279 37.23 -10.11 -2.71
CA ALA A 279 36.71 -11.38 -2.18
C ALA A 279 35.65 -11.15 -1.08
N MET A 280 35.87 -10.19 -0.17
CA MET A 280 34.89 -9.81 0.86
C MET A 280 33.58 -9.28 0.24
N ALA A 281 33.68 -8.46 -0.79
CA ALA A 281 32.52 -7.90 -1.48
C ALA A 281 31.71 -8.99 -2.20
N PHE A 282 32.37 -9.91 -2.93
CA PHE A 282 31.69 -11.05 -3.58
C PHE A 282 31.08 -12.02 -2.56
N ALA A 283 31.74 -12.27 -1.42
CA ALA A 283 31.19 -13.09 -0.35
C ALA A 283 29.91 -12.45 0.24
N ALA A 284 29.91 -11.13 0.44
CA ALA A 284 28.74 -10.37 0.90
C ALA A 284 27.60 -10.44 -0.13
N GLY A 285 27.90 -10.24 -1.41
CA GLY A 285 26.92 -10.37 -2.50
C GLY A 285 26.32 -11.78 -2.58
N GLY A 286 27.14 -12.81 -2.46
CA GLY A 286 26.67 -14.21 -2.40
C GLY A 286 25.75 -14.49 -1.22
N ARG A 287 26.06 -13.95 -0.03
CA ARG A 287 25.21 -14.06 1.15
C ARG A 287 23.86 -13.35 0.94
N LEU A 288 23.86 -12.13 0.43
CA LEU A 288 22.63 -11.40 0.10
C LEU A 288 21.76 -12.15 -0.89
N ALA A 289 22.36 -12.70 -1.96
CA ALA A 289 21.64 -13.49 -2.96
C ALA A 289 21.02 -14.77 -2.37
N GLN A 290 21.70 -15.43 -1.42
CA GLN A 290 21.21 -16.64 -0.75
C GLN A 290 19.98 -16.38 0.13
N THR A 291 19.72 -15.15 0.60
CA THR A 291 18.50 -14.84 1.34
C THR A 291 17.26 -15.08 0.50
N GLY A 292 17.33 -14.85 -0.81
CA GLY A 292 16.20 -14.92 -1.73
C GLY A 292 15.09 -13.91 -1.41
N ASN A 293 15.35 -12.94 -0.55
CA ASN A 293 14.36 -11.97 -0.04
C ASN A 293 14.54 -10.54 -0.58
N LEU A 294 15.53 -10.28 -1.44
CA LEU A 294 15.76 -8.98 -2.06
C LEU A 294 15.25 -8.99 -3.51
N TYR A 295 14.39 -8.04 -3.82
CA TYR A 295 13.81 -7.84 -5.17
C TYR A 295 14.05 -6.39 -5.57
N VAL A 296 14.58 -6.16 -6.76
CA VAL A 296 14.86 -4.83 -7.30
C VAL A 296 14.17 -4.69 -8.64
N ASP A 297 13.47 -3.59 -8.84
CA ASP A 297 12.81 -3.20 -10.08
C ASP A 297 13.21 -1.76 -10.42
N ASP A 298 13.88 -1.58 -11.55
CA ASP A 298 14.33 -0.29 -12.08
C ASP A 298 13.62 0.09 -13.38
N THR A 299 12.45 -0.50 -13.64
CA THR A 299 11.64 -0.23 -14.83
C THR A 299 11.35 1.27 -14.95
N PRO A 300 11.67 1.91 -16.09
CA PRO A 300 11.41 3.34 -16.25
C PRO A 300 9.91 3.66 -16.23
N GLY A 301 9.53 4.72 -15.52
CA GLY A 301 8.15 5.19 -15.47
C GLY A 301 7.19 4.28 -14.71
N ILE A 302 7.67 3.59 -13.67
CA ILE A 302 6.86 2.73 -12.79
C ILE A 302 5.63 3.50 -12.29
N THR A 303 4.46 2.87 -12.44
CA THR A 303 3.18 3.37 -11.93
C THR A 303 2.84 2.75 -10.57
N LEU A 304 1.94 3.38 -9.82
CA LEU A 304 1.40 2.79 -8.57
C LEU A 304 0.76 1.41 -8.84
N ALA A 305 0.05 1.26 -9.96
CA ALA A 305 -0.57 0.00 -10.34
C ALA A 305 0.45 -1.12 -10.52
N HIS A 306 1.60 -0.82 -11.14
CA HIS A 306 2.71 -1.78 -11.30
C HIS A 306 3.28 -2.19 -9.93
N ILE A 307 3.57 -1.22 -9.04
CA ILE A 307 4.05 -1.51 -7.67
C ILE A 307 3.07 -2.43 -6.93
N VAL A 308 1.77 -2.12 -7.00
CA VAL A 308 0.72 -2.92 -6.36
C VAL A 308 0.67 -4.35 -6.92
N ALA A 309 0.72 -4.49 -8.26
CA ALA A 309 0.66 -5.79 -8.93
C ALA A 309 1.84 -6.70 -8.55
N GLU A 310 3.09 -6.16 -8.64
CA GLU A 310 4.30 -6.90 -8.31
C GLU A 310 4.37 -7.25 -6.82
N SER A 311 4.02 -6.31 -5.93
CA SER A 311 3.98 -6.58 -4.49
C SER A 311 2.96 -7.67 -4.13
N ARG A 312 1.79 -7.67 -4.76
CA ARG A 312 0.79 -8.75 -4.61
C ARG A 312 1.28 -10.08 -5.18
N ARG A 313 2.03 -10.06 -6.29
CA ARG A 313 2.64 -11.26 -6.88
C ARG A 313 3.60 -11.90 -5.88
N ILE A 314 4.56 -11.15 -5.36
CA ILE A 314 5.53 -11.66 -4.38
C ILE A 314 4.82 -12.13 -3.10
N LYS A 315 3.80 -11.41 -2.62
CA LYS A 315 3.00 -11.86 -1.47
C LYS A 315 2.34 -13.23 -1.70
N ARG A 316 1.84 -13.52 -2.91
CA ARG A 316 1.29 -14.84 -3.26
C ARG A 316 2.36 -15.92 -3.33
N GLU A 317 3.53 -15.59 -3.91
CA GLU A 317 4.62 -16.55 -4.10
C GLU A 317 5.35 -16.89 -2.79
N ARG A 318 5.54 -15.90 -1.92
CA ARG A 318 6.37 -16.01 -0.71
C ARG A 318 5.56 -16.08 0.59
N GLY A 319 4.25 -15.88 0.53
CA GLY A 319 3.35 -15.87 1.70
C GLY A 319 3.41 -14.58 2.52
N SER A 320 4.48 -13.81 2.44
CA SER A 320 4.69 -12.57 3.20
C SER A 320 5.45 -11.51 2.39
N VAL A 321 5.35 -10.26 2.82
CA VAL A 321 6.19 -9.14 2.39
C VAL A 321 6.54 -8.35 3.65
N GLY A 322 7.81 -8.01 3.83
CA GLY A 322 8.28 -7.19 4.95
C GLY A 322 8.22 -5.70 4.64
N MET A 323 8.86 -5.31 3.54
CA MET A 323 8.92 -3.91 3.13
C MET A 323 8.67 -3.74 1.63
N VAL A 324 7.98 -2.64 1.27
CA VAL A 324 7.85 -2.12 -0.10
C VAL A 324 8.51 -0.74 -0.10
N LEU A 325 9.63 -0.61 -0.80
CA LEU A 325 10.45 0.59 -0.78
C LEU A 325 10.42 1.26 -2.16
N VAL A 326 10.13 2.55 -2.22
CA VAL A 326 9.96 3.33 -3.47
C VAL A 326 10.89 4.54 -3.47
N ASP A 327 11.82 4.61 -4.41
CA ASP A 327 12.73 5.73 -4.66
C ASP A 327 12.45 6.32 -6.05
N TYR A 328 11.87 7.47 -6.24
CA TYR A 328 11.24 8.41 -5.33
C TYR A 328 9.98 9.02 -5.98
N LEU A 329 9.14 9.65 -5.18
CA LEU A 329 7.77 10.06 -5.50
C LEU A 329 7.61 10.87 -6.80
N THR A 330 8.51 11.84 -7.07
CA THR A 330 8.33 12.79 -8.19
C THR A 330 8.68 12.23 -9.56
N LEU A 331 9.23 11.01 -9.64
CA LEU A 331 9.53 10.32 -10.92
C LEU A 331 8.43 9.33 -11.32
N MET A 332 7.48 9.06 -10.43
CA MET A 332 6.35 8.21 -10.78
C MET A 332 5.45 8.94 -11.78
N THR A 333 5.08 8.25 -12.85
CA THR A 333 4.08 8.76 -13.79
C THR A 333 2.71 8.72 -13.12
N ALA A 334 2.17 9.89 -12.82
CA ALA A 334 0.78 10.01 -12.41
C ALA A 334 -0.09 10.07 -13.69
N ASP A 335 -1.11 9.23 -13.75
CA ASP A 335 -2.17 9.40 -14.73
C ASP A 335 -2.74 10.82 -14.59
N LYS A 336 -2.69 11.57 -15.70
CA LYS A 336 -3.17 12.94 -15.92
C LYS A 336 -3.95 13.57 -14.74
N ALA A 337 -3.27 14.09 -13.75
CA ALA A 337 -3.86 15.01 -12.79
C ALA A 337 -3.40 16.42 -13.15
N ASP A 338 -4.34 17.36 -13.27
CA ASP A 338 -4.08 18.77 -13.62
C ASP A 338 -3.26 19.52 -12.55
N ARG A 339 -2.94 18.87 -11.43
CA ARG A 339 -2.09 19.37 -10.34
C ARG A 339 -1.24 18.26 -9.74
N ASN A 340 0.04 18.50 -9.60
CA ASN A 340 1.00 17.57 -9.00
C ASN A 340 0.59 17.13 -7.57
N ASP A 341 0.01 18.02 -6.78
CA ASP A 341 -0.42 17.76 -5.38
C ASP A 341 -1.43 16.63 -5.28
N LEU A 342 -2.40 16.58 -6.22
CA LEU A 342 -3.42 15.53 -6.26
C LEU A 342 -2.81 14.18 -6.64
N ALA A 343 -1.86 14.18 -7.57
CA ALA A 343 -1.16 12.98 -8.01
C ALA A 343 -0.36 12.35 -6.86
N TYR A 344 0.36 13.16 -6.09
CA TYR A 344 1.12 12.67 -4.93
C TYR A 344 0.23 12.13 -3.82
N GLY A 345 -0.93 12.76 -3.59
CA GLY A 345 -1.92 12.25 -2.65
C GLY A 345 -2.50 10.88 -3.03
N ILE A 346 -2.69 10.62 -4.33
CA ILE A 346 -3.13 9.31 -4.81
C ILE A 346 -2.05 8.26 -4.54
N ILE A 347 -0.78 8.58 -4.78
CA ILE A 347 0.34 7.66 -4.59
C ILE A 347 0.54 7.35 -3.10
N THR A 348 0.57 8.37 -2.22
CA THR A 348 0.77 8.16 -0.79
C THR A 348 -0.36 7.35 -0.15
N LYS A 349 -1.61 7.65 -0.50
CA LYS A 349 -2.78 6.85 -0.07
C LYS A 349 -2.74 5.44 -0.62
N GLY A 350 -2.34 5.28 -1.89
CA GLY A 350 -2.19 3.97 -2.51
C GLY A 350 -1.14 3.11 -1.82
N LEU A 351 0.04 3.65 -1.53
CA LEU A 351 1.10 2.96 -0.79
C LEU A 351 0.68 2.65 0.66
N LYS A 352 -0.01 3.58 1.34
CA LYS A 352 -0.57 3.33 2.67
C LYS A 352 -1.60 2.20 2.67
N ASN A 353 -2.48 2.17 1.67
CA ASN A 353 -3.47 1.10 1.52
C ASN A 353 -2.79 -0.24 1.21
N LEU A 354 -1.77 -0.24 0.35
CA LEU A 354 -0.97 -1.42 0.03
C LEU A 354 -0.27 -1.97 1.28
N ALA A 355 0.35 -1.09 2.09
CA ALA A 355 0.98 -1.49 3.34
C ALA A 355 -0.01 -2.20 4.29
N LYS A 356 -1.21 -1.64 4.45
CA LYS A 356 -2.29 -2.26 5.25
C LYS A 356 -2.77 -3.58 4.66
N GLU A 357 -2.94 -3.65 3.33
CA GLU A 357 -3.39 -4.85 2.62
C GLU A 357 -2.41 -6.01 2.78
N LEU A 358 -1.12 -5.75 2.58
CA LEU A 358 -0.07 -6.76 2.64
C LEU A 358 0.45 -7.03 4.06
N ASN A 359 0.06 -6.21 5.04
CA ASN A 359 0.58 -6.19 6.41
C ASN A 359 2.11 -6.04 6.42
N CYS A 360 2.62 -5.04 5.69
CA CYS A 360 4.04 -4.72 5.52
C CYS A 360 4.31 -3.24 5.83
N ILE A 361 5.58 -2.81 5.73
CA ILE A 361 5.94 -1.39 5.78
C ILE A 361 6.10 -0.87 4.36
N ALA A 362 5.40 0.22 4.02
CA ALA A 362 5.73 0.99 2.81
C ALA A 362 6.73 2.10 3.17
N VAL A 363 7.84 2.18 2.44
CA VAL A 363 8.87 3.21 2.58
C VAL A 363 8.88 4.05 1.32
N LEU A 364 8.69 5.35 1.45
CA LEU A 364 8.69 6.29 0.36
C LEU A 364 9.79 7.32 0.54
N LEU A 365 10.65 7.45 -0.47
CA LEU A 365 11.66 8.50 -0.48
C LEU A 365 11.13 9.79 -1.11
N THR A 366 11.43 10.92 -0.50
CA THR A 366 11.08 12.24 -1.04
C THR A 366 12.25 13.20 -1.02
N GLN A 367 12.31 14.07 -2.01
CA GLN A 367 13.29 15.15 -2.06
C GLN A 367 12.72 16.40 -1.42
N LEU A 368 13.51 17.05 -0.57
CA LEU A 368 13.10 18.25 0.14
C LEU A 368 13.27 19.52 -0.71
N ASN A 369 12.48 20.56 -0.41
CA ASN A 369 12.53 21.85 -1.07
C ASN A 369 13.89 22.54 -0.81
N ARG A 370 14.36 23.35 -1.79
CA ARG A 370 15.59 24.16 -1.66
C ARG A 370 15.48 25.28 -0.64
N ASP A 371 14.28 25.69 -0.28
CA ASP A 371 14.07 26.76 0.71
C ASP A 371 14.60 26.41 2.10
N LEU A 372 14.71 25.09 2.41
CA LEU A 372 15.41 24.58 3.58
C LEU A 372 16.84 25.15 3.71
N GLU A 373 17.56 25.32 2.60
CA GLU A 373 18.96 25.78 2.58
C GLU A 373 19.10 27.26 2.97
N LYS A 374 18.02 28.04 2.87
CA LYS A 374 17.98 29.47 3.25
C LYS A 374 17.83 29.68 4.76
N ARG A 375 17.42 28.64 5.50
CA ARG A 375 17.23 28.72 6.95
C ARG A 375 18.57 28.64 7.68
N THR A 376 18.66 29.30 8.84
CA THR A 376 19.80 29.16 9.74
C THR A 376 19.94 27.72 10.24
N ASN A 377 18.85 27.11 10.66
CA ASN A 377 18.79 25.68 10.99
C ASN A 377 18.28 24.91 9.78
N LYS A 378 19.20 24.16 9.14
CA LYS A 378 18.92 23.40 7.92
C LYS A 378 18.45 21.96 8.20
N ARG A 379 18.09 21.64 9.46
CA ARG A 379 17.54 20.35 9.81
C ARG A 379 16.14 20.17 9.22
N PRO A 380 15.91 19.07 8.50
CA PRO A 380 14.63 18.79 7.85
C PRO A 380 13.42 18.74 8.79
N MET A 381 12.30 19.22 8.26
CA MET A 381 10.98 19.14 8.86
C MET A 381 9.99 18.51 7.84
N PRO A 382 8.89 17.89 8.26
CA PRO A 382 7.90 17.34 7.33
C PRO A 382 7.40 18.36 6.30
N SER A 383 7.24 19.62 6.71
CA SER A 383 6.84 20.74 5.85
C SER A 383 7.83 21.10 4.74
N ASP A 384 9.04 20.57 4.74
CA ASP A 384 10.03 20.78 3.69
C ASP A 384 9.90 19.81 2.52
N SER A 385 9.07 18.76 2.65
CA SER A 385 8.76 17.86 1.54
C SER A 385 8.06 18.66 0.43
N ARG A 386 8.36 18.44 -0.84
CA ARG A 386 7.59 19.04 -1.93
C ARG A 386 6.15 18.55 -1.85
N ASP A 387 5.18 19.45 -2.02
CA ASP A 387 3.74 19.15 -2.02
C ASP A 387 3.23 18.55 -0.69
N THR A 388 3.54 19.22 0.40
CA THR A 388 3.68 18.79 1.78
C THR A 388 2.41 18.34 2.51
N GLY A 389 1.25 18.93 2.24
CA GLY A 389 0.06 18.71 3.07
C GLY A 389 -0.42 17.26 3.11
N GLN A 390 -0.38 16.58 1.96
CA GLN A 390 -0.90 15.22 1.84
C GLN A 390 0.07 14.17 2.39
N ILE A 391 1.37 14.33 2.17
CA ILE A 391 2.41 13.40 2.66
C ILE A 391 2.38 13.34 4.18
N GLU A 392 2.31 14.51 4.86
CA GLU A 392 2.26 14.60 6.32
C GLU A 392 0.97 13.97 6.90
N GLN A 393 -0.15 14.11 6.19
CA GLN A 393 -1.43 13.52 6.61
C GLN A 393 -1.45 12.00 6.48
N ASP A 394 -0.83 11.44 5.44
CA ASP A 394 -0.91 10.02 5.11
C ASP A 394 0.16 9.17 5.81
N CYS A 395 1.35 9.74 6.12
CA CYS A 395 2.45 8.99 6.72
C CYS A 395 2.25 8.74 8.23
N ASP A 396 2.83 7.65 8.70
CA ASP A 396 2.87 7.28 10.12
C ASP A 396 4.23 7.61 10.75
N TYR A 397 5.29 7.52 9.93
CA TYR A 397 6.65 7.89 10.29
C TYR A 397 7.20 8.85 9.26
N TRP A 398 7.86 9.91 9.71
CA TRP A 398 8.62 10.80 8.85
C TRP A 398 10.02 11.00 9.42
N ILE A 399 11.03 10.64 8.62
CA ILE A 399 12.44 10.73 8.99
C ILE A 399 13.14 11.71 8.05
N GLY A 400 13.75 12.75 8.62
CA GLY A 400 14.64 13.64 7.91
C GLY A 400 16.09 13.20 8.07
N ILE A 401 16.90 13.29 7.01
CA ILE A 401 18.34 13.04 7.09
C ILE A 401 19.07 14.35 6.97
N TYR A 402 19.96 14.63 7.94
CA TYR A 402 20.79 15.82 7.98
C TYR A 402 22.25 15.47 8.18
N ARG A 403 23.12 16.07 7.39
CA ARG A 403 24.58 15.98 7.48
C ARG A 403 25.17 17.36 7.42
N GLU A 404 25.82 17.80 8.48
CA GLU A 404 26.48 19.11 8.55
C GLU A 404 27.62 19.21 7.55
N GLY A 405 28.38 18.13 7.38
CA GLY A 405 29.49 18.04 6.43
C GLY A 405 29.10 18.27 4.95
N ALA A 406 27.83 18.13 4.60
CA ALA A 406 27.36 18.47 3.25
C ALA A 406 27.25 19.99 3.01
N TYR A 407 27.24 20.79 4.07
CA TYR A 407 27.14 22.25 4.03
C TYR A 407 28.42 22.96 4.48
N ASP A 408 29.25 22.30 5.30
CA ASP A 408 30.52 22.84 5.80
C ASP A 408 31.61 21.76 5.69
N GLU A 409 32.61 22.04 4.86
CA GLU A 409 33.75 21.16 4.62
C GLU A 409 34.60 20.91 5.89
N ASN A 410 34.56 21.83 6.87
CA ASN A 410 35.28 21.72 8.12
C ASN A 410 34.49 20.90 9.17
N ALA A 411 33.24 20.59 8.91
CA ALA A 411 32.44 19.74 9.79
C ALA A 411 32.81 18.26 9.63
N ASP A 412 32.41 17.45 10.59
CA ASP A 412 32.60 16.00 10.53
C ASP A 412 31.78 15.43 9.36
N GLN A 413 32.49 14.92 8.36
CA GLN A 413 31.89 14.39 7.13
C GLN A 413 31.12 13.07 7.35
N ALA A 414 31.38 12.36 8.43
CA ALA A 414 30.68 11.12 8.77
C ALA A 414 29.40 11.37 9.57
N ALA A 415 29.36 12.45 10.37
CA ALA A 415 28.27 12.74 11.27
C ALA A 415 26.94 12.91 10.52
N THR A 416 25.96 12.12 10.90
CA THR A 416 24.62 12.07 10.28
C THR A 416 23.56 12.10 11.38
N GLU A 417 22.53 12.90 11.21
CA GLU A 417 21.38 12.94 12.10
C GLU A 417 20.16 12.34 11.38
N LEU A 418 19.52 11.35 11.98
CA LEU A 418 18.23 10.83 11.59
C LEU A 418 17.15 11.49 12.47
N LEU A 419 16.35 12.33 11.88
CA LEU A 419 15.39 13.18 12.58
C LEU A 419 13.99 12.55 12.46
N LEU A 420 13.58 11.73 13.43
CA LEU A 420 12.22 11.19 13.49
C LEU A 420 11.28 12.32 13.94
N ARG A 421 10.68 13.03 12.98
CA ARG A 421 9.84 14.22 13.20
C ARG A 421 8.36 13.93 13.32
N LEU A 422 7.92 12.78 12.79
CA LEU A 422 6.57 12.28 12.95
C LEU A 422 6.64 10.80 13.29
N ASN A 423 5.93 10.41 14.35
CA ASN A 423 5.75 9.04 14.77
C ASN A 423 4.35 8.91 15.40
N ARG A 424 3.42 8.29 14.67
CA ARG A 424 2.05 8.09 15.18
C ARG A 424 1.95 6.98 16.22
N HIS A 425 3.01 6.21 16.40
CA HIS A 425 3.02 5.03 17.26
C HIS A 425 3.84 5.20 18.53
N GLY A 426 4.55 6.34 18.66
CA GLY A 426 5.44 6.57 19.80
C GLY A 426 6.06 7.98 19.80
N PRO A 427 7.16 8.17 20.52
CA PRO A 427 7.85 9.45 20.62
C PRO A 427 8.56 9.82 19.31
N THR A 428 8.88 11.10 19.17
CA THR A 428 9.79 11.64 18.16
C THR A 428 11.15 11.94 18.79
N GLY A 429 12.18 12.04 17.96
CA GLY A 429 13.54 12.29 18.47
C GLY A 429 14.58 12.45 17.37
N VAL A 430 15.82 12.51 17.78
CA VAL A 430 16.98 12.57 16.89
C VAL A 430 17.91 11.43 17.25
N VAL A 431 18.34 10.69 16.23
CA VAL A 431 19.32 9.62 16.35
C VAL A 431 20.59 10.06 15.62
N TYR A 432 21.71 9.95 16.30
CA TYR A 432 23.02 10.29 15.75
C TYR A 432 23.66 9.03 15.20
N CYS A 433 24.25 9.17 14.02
CA CYS A 433 24.87 8.07 13.29
C CYS A 433 26.15 8.55 12.60
N ASP A 434 27.01 7.61 12.25
CA ASP A 434 28.14 7.84 11.34
C ASP A 434 27.84 7.21 9.98
N GLN A 435 27.95 7.99 8.91
CA GLN A 435 27.86 7.46 7.55
C GLN A 435 29.27 7.29 6.96
N ARG A 436 29.67 6.05 6.71
CA ARG A 436 30.97 5.68 6.14
C ARG A 436 30.81 4.54 5.13
N ASN A 437 31.60 4.54 4.07
CA ASN A 437 31.62 3.47 3.05
C ASN A 437 30.22 3.08 2.55
N GLY A 438 29.34 4.08 2.34
CA GLY A 438 27.98 3.85 1.87
C GLY A 438 27.02 3.23 2.88
N ALA A 439 27.39 3.06 4.16
CA ALA A 439 26.55 2.53 5.23
C ALA A 439 26.37 3.55 6.38
N ILE A 440 25.30 3.37 7.14
CA ILE A 440 24.99 4.16 8.35
C ILE A 440 25.26 3.26 9.56
N TYR A 441 26.03 3.75 10.49
CA TYR A 441 26.44 3.05 11.71
C TYR A 441 25.94 3.79 12.95
N ASP A 442 25.54 3.04 13.96
CA ASP A 442 25.30 3.61 15.27
C ASP A 442 26.57 4.23 15.87
N CYS A 443 26.38 5.27 16.65
CA CYS A 443 27.43 5.89 17.43
C CYS A 443 26.95 6.16 18.86
N ASP A 444 27.87 6.56 19.75
CA ASP A 444 27.52 6.97 21.11
C ASP A 444 26.62 8.21 21.07
N GLN A 445 25.34 8.02 21.40
CA GLN A 445 24.30 9.05 21.32
C GLN A 445 24.61 10.24 22.25
N ALA A 446 25.11 10.00 23.45
CA ALA A 446 25.41 11.05 24.42
C ALA A 446 26.61 11.91 23.99
N ALA A 447 27.69 11.26 23.53
CA ALA A 447 28.87 11.94 23.02
C ALA A 447 28.56 12.73 21.74
N ALA A 448 27.76 12.16 20.81
CA ALA A 448 27.35 12.82 19.58
C ALA A 448 26.46 14.04 19.85
N GLU A 449 25.51 13.92 20.78
CA GLU A 449 24.67 15.05 21.18
C GLU A 449 25.48 16.18 21.83
N GLN A 450 26.43 15.85 22.71
CA GLN A 450 27.30 16.85 23.32
C GLN A 450 28.14 17.59 22.28
N LYS A 451 28.73 16.85 21.32
CA LYS A 451 29.48 17.42 20.19
C LYS A 451 28.61 18.35 19.34
N ARG A 452 27.39 17.97 19.06
CA ARG A 452 26.42 18.79 18.32
C ARG A 452 26.09 20.08 19.06
N ARG A 453 25.75 19.99 20.36
CA ARG A 453 25.46 21.17 21.17
C ARG A 453 26.62 22.16 21.19
N ALA A 454 27.85 21.65 21.27
CA ALA A 454 29.05 22.47 21.21
C ALA A 454 29.22 23.14 19.81
N ASN A 455 28.87 22.46 18.73
CA ASN A 455 28.92 23.03 17.39
C ASN A 455 27.82 24.09 17.18
N ASP A 456 26.58 23.81 17.60
CA ASP A 456 25.46 24.74 17.50
C ASP A 456 25.68 26.04 18.33
N ALA A 457 26.46 25.94 19.44
CA ALA A 457 26.81 27.08 20.29
C ALA A 457 27.97 27.97 19.72
N ARG A 458 28.68 27.51 18.69
CA ARG A 458 29.72 28.32 18.06
C ARG A 458 29.09 29.50 17.32
N PRO A 459 29.51 30.77 17.58
CA PRO A 459 28.99 31.91 16.85
C PRO A 459 29.34 31.75 15.36
N ASN A 460 28.31 31.87 14.51
CA ASN A 460 28.50 31.91 13.05
C ASN A 460 29.56 32.98 12.70
N LYS A 461 30.77 32.58 12.37
CA LYS A 461 31.70 33.50 11.74
C LYS A 461 31.09 33.90 10.40
N LYS A 462 30.52 35.12 10.34
CA LYS A 462 30.16 35.76 9.07
C LYS A 462 31.38 35.68 8.16
N ARG A 463 31.24 35.01 7.02
CA ARG A 463 32.21 35.16 5.95
C ARG A 463 32.16 36.64 5.52
N GLU A 464 33.16 37.39 5.86
CA GLU A 464 33.50 38.63 5.16
C GLU A 464 33.96 38.22 3.77
N PHE A 465 33.25 38.69 2.76
CA PHE A 465 33.66 38.64 1.37
C PHE A 465 34.45 39.92 1.06
#